data_abefa6a83bf495595ab99593a1615525
#
_entry.id   abefa6a83bf495595ab99593a1615525
#
_cell.length_a   1.000
_cell.length_b   1.000
_cell.length_c   1.000
_cell.angle_alpha   90.00
_cell.angle_beta   90.00
_cell.angle_gamma   90.00
#
_symmetry.space_group_name_H-M   'P 1'
#
loop_
_entity.id
_entity.type
_entity.pdbx_description
1 polymer ?
#
loop_
_entity_poly.entity_id
_entity_poly.type
_entity_poly.pdbx_seq_one_letter_code
_entity_poly.pdbx_strand_id
1 'polypeptide(L)'
;RIYGNILKYMKMALSGNFGNVFSVLIASIFLPFLPILPLQILIQNLIYDFTQIAIPWDNVDEEFLQKPHKWNSASLVSFMNVMGGISSVFDVMTFLVLWFLLGYNSLSMQNYFQTGWFVEGLISQILIVQFIRTSKRPILDSKCDSRLALASALGIFAAISIPYLFDNLKNTVFTEMPMAYFVYLLLILALYSLTIETVKKLYIKKYGAWL
;
A
#
# COMPACT_ATOMS: atom_id res chain seq x y z
N ARG A 1 20.46 14.27 3.62
CA ARG A 1 19.21 14.28 2.85
C ARG A 1 19.07 13.04 1.99
N ILE A 2 20.05 12.75 1.11
CA ILE A 2 20.05 11.56 0.23
C ILE A 2 19.88 10.28 1.05
N TYR A 3 20.64 10.08 2.12
CA TYR A 3 20.55 8.91 2.99
C TYR A 3 19.16 8.73 3.61
N GLY A 4 18.50 9.81 4.05
CA GLY A 4 17.13 9.75 4.58
C GLY A 4 16.13 9.30 3.53
N ASN A 5 16.23 9.78 2.30
CA ASN A 5 15.34 9.36 1.21
C ASN A 5 15.60 7.91 0.77
N ILE A 6 16.84 7.42 0.82
CA ILE A 6 17.16 6.00 0.60
C ILE A 6 16.50 5.13 1.68
N LEU A 7 16.59 5.52 2.95
CA LEU A 7 15.93 4.78 4.04
C LEU A 7 14.42 4.76 3.90
N LYS A 8 13.80 5.89 3.52
CA LYS A 8 12.36 5.94 3.23
C LYS A 8 11.99 4.94 2.15
N TYR A 9 12.66 5.01 0.99
CA TYR A 9 12.42 4.11 -0.13
C TYR A 9 12.53 2.64 0.30
N MET A 10 13.59 2.28 1.00
CA MET A 10 13.80 0.90 1.45
C MET A 10 12.71 0.43 2.41
N LYS A 11 12.33 1.25 3.40
CA LYS A 11 11.26 0.93 4.33
C LYS A 11 9.92 0.74 3.61
N MET A 12 9.61 1.59 2.64
CA MET A 12 8.41 1.51 1.81
C MET A 12 8.40 0.25 0.96
N ALA A 13 9.45 0.02 0.18
CA ALA A 13 9.56 -1.12 -0.73
C ALA A 13 9.53 -2.46 0.02
N LEU A 14 10.31 -2.60 1.10
CA LEU A 14 10.35 -3.83 1.89
C LEU A 14 9.01 -4.10 2.58
N SER A 15 8.38 -3.08 3.17
CA SER A 15 7.10 -3.26 3.86
C SER A 15 5.96 -3.61 2.89
N GLY A 16 5.90 -2.96 1.72
CA GLY A 16 4.90 -3.24 0.70
C GLY A 16 5.04 -4.66 0.13
N ASN A 17 6.26 -5.03 -0.28
CA ASN A 17 6.51 -6.37 -0.84
C ASN A 17 6.25 -7.47 0.19
N PHE A 18 6.67 -7.27 1.45
CA PHE A 18 6.42 -8.23 2.53
C PHE A 18 4.91 -8.40 2.77
N GLY A 19 4.17 -7.29 2.86
CA GLY A 19 2.71 -7.32 3.01
C GLY A 19 2.03 -8.11 1.91
N ASN A 20 2.34 -7.81 0.65
CA ASN A 20 1.76 -8.49 -0.51
C ASN A 20 2.04 -10.01 -0.49
N VAL A 21 3.29 -10.41 -0.29
CA VAL A 21 3.65 -11.84 -0.25
C VAL A 21 2.91 -12.56 0.87
N PHE A 22 2.85 -11.95 2.05
CA PHE A 22 2.18 -12.53 3.20
C PHE A 22 0.66 -12.65 2.98
N SER A 23 0.05 -11.63 2.36
CA SER A 23 -1.38 -11.64 2.02
C SER A 23 -1.72 -12.70 0.95
N VAL A 24 -0.87 -12.86 -0.07
CA VAL A 24 -1.02 -13.93 -1.06
C VAL A 24 -0.97 -15.30 -0.39
N LEU A 25 -0.03 -15.52 0.53
CA LEU A 25 0.09 -16.79 1.24
C LEU A 25 -1.16 -17.10 2.07
N ILE A 26 -1.66 -16.12 2.84
CA ILE A 26 -2.88 -16.27 3.63
C ILE A 26 -4.07 -16.58 2.71
N ALA A 27 -4.28 -15.79 1.66
CA ALA A 27 -5.39 -15.96 0.73
C ALA A 27 -5.36 -17.33 0.04
N SER A 28 -4.18 -17.80 -0.37
CA SER A 28 -4.01 -19.08 -1.06
C SER A 28 -4.36 -20.31 -0.21
N ILE A 29 -4.46 -20.16 1.12
CA ILE A 29 -4.91 -21.25 2.01
C ILE A 29 -6.44 -21.41 1.94
N PHE A 30 -7.18 -20.31 1.76
CA PHE A 30 -8.63 -20.27 1.90
C PHE A 30 -9.39 -20.15 0.57
N LEU A 31 -8.76 -19.56 -0.46
CA LEU A 31 -9.42 -19.31 -1.73
C LEU A 31 -9.28 -20.51 -2.68
N PRO A 32 -10.35 -20.86 -3.43
CA PRO A 32 -10.31 -21.90 -4.47
C PRO A 32 -9.66 -21.43 -5.78
N PHE A 33 -9.18 -20.17 -5.83
CA PHE A 33 -8.53 -19.56 -6.99
C PHE A 33 -7.39 -18.64 -6.53
N LEU A 34 -6.54 -18.22 -7.45
CA LEU A 34 -5.47 -17.27 -7.13
C LEU A 34 -6.07 -15.92 -6.73
N PRO A 35 -5.66 -15.33 -5.60
CA PRO A 35 -6.21 -14.06 -5.11
C PRO A 35 -5.87 -12.87 -6.01
N ILE A 36 -4.80 -12.97 -6.78
CA ILE A 36 -4.35 -11.99 -7.76
C ILE A 36 -3.58 -12.71 -8.87
N LEU A 37 -3.65 -12.21 -10.09
CA LEU A 37 -2.92 -12.78 -11.22
C LEU A 37 -1.51 -12.19 -11.34
N PRO A 38 -0.52 -12.95 -11.85
CA PRO A 38 0.84 -12.44 -12.03
C PRO A 38 0.93 -11.15 -12.83
N LEU A 39 0.08 -10.98 -13.85
CA LEU A 39 0.02 -9.75 -14.64
C LEU A 39 -0.49 -8.57 -13.81
N GLN A 40 -1.48 -8.78 -12.95
CA GLN A 40 -1.98 -7.75 -12.04
C GLN A 40 -0.91 -7.32 -11.04
N ILE A 41 -0.16 -8.27 -10.46
CA ILE A 41 0.98 -7.98 -9.57
C ILE A 41 2.05 -7.16 -10.31
N LEU A 42 2.37 -7.53 -11.54
CA LEU A 42 3.36 -6.81 -12.34
C LEU A 42 2.92 -5.36 -12.59
N ILE A 43 1.67 -5.15 -12.99
CA ILE A 43 1.11 -3.80 -13.21
C ILE A 43 1.09 -3.00 -11.89
N GLN A 44 0.66 -3.63 -10.80
CA GLN A 44 0.63 -3.01 -9.47
C GLN A 44 2.02 -2.54 -9.05
N ASN A 45 3.03 -3.41 -9.13
CA ASN A 45 4.39 -3.07 -8.77
C ASN A 45 4.95 -1.97 -9.67
N LEU A 46 4.70 -2.03 -10.97
CA LEU A 46 5.16 -1.01 -11.91
C LEU A 46 4.59 0.38 -11.58
N ILE A 47 3.28 0.47 -11.32
CA ILE A 47 2.64 1.75 -10.95
C ILE A 47 3.19 2.24 -9.61
N TYR A 48 3.30 1.35 -8.63
CA TYR A 48 3.85 1.68 -7.32
C TYR A 48 5.29 2.20 -7.43
N ASP A 49 6.16 1.53 -8.18
CA ASP A 49 7.54 1.95 -8.39
C ASP A 49 7.62 3.32 -9.08
N PHE A 50 6.76 3.58 -10.07
CA PHE A 50 6.66 4.91 -10.68
C PHE A 50 6.29 6.00 -9.67
N THR A 51 5.40 5.73 -8.72
CA THR A 51 5.07 6.71 -7.68
C THR A 51 6.27 6.98 -6.77
N GLN A 52 7.14 5.99 -6.57
CA GLN A 52 8.32 6.12 -5.70
C GLN A 52 9.50 6.82 -6.36
N ILE A 53 9.55 6.96 -7.68
CA ILE A 53 10.59 7.72 -8.39
C ILE A 53 10.70 9.16 -7.86
N ALA A 54 9.62 9.72 -7.35
CA ALA A 54 9.60 11.07 -6.79
C ALA A 54 10.18 11.20 -5.37
N ILE A 55 10.46 10.09 -4.65
CA ILE A 55 10.99 10.11 -3.27
C ILE A 55 12.33 10.87 -3.13
N PRO A 56 13.30 10.82 -4.07
CA PRO A 56 14.55 11.56 -3.96
C PRO A 56 14.37 13.08 -3.80
N TRP A 57 13.26 13.63 -4.29
CA TRP A 57 12.95 15.07 -4.15
C TRP A 57 12.18 15.40 -2.87
N ASP A 58 11.70 14.38 -2.13
CA ASP A 58 10.91 14.61 -0.92
C ASP A 58 11.75 15.24 0.19
N ASN A 59 11.06 15.98 1.06
CA ASN A 59 11.66 16.62 2.22
C ASN A 59 11.95 15.59 3.31
N VAL A 60 13.13 15.70 3.93
CA VAL A 60 13.51 14.90 5.10
C VAL A 60 13.30 15.75 6.34
N ASP A 61 12.71 15.17 7.39
CA ASP A 61 12.46 15.85 8.64
C ASP A 61 13.77 16.41 9.24
N GLU A 62 13.73 17.64 9.75
CA GLU A 62 14.92 18.34 10.26
C GLU A 62 15.55 17.59 11.43
N GLU A 63 14.73 16.95 12.29
CA GLU A 63 15.20 16.18 13.43
C GLU A 63 16.05 14.97 12.98
N PHE A 64 15.75 14.41 11.81
CA PHE A 64 16.55 13.34 11.22
C PHE A 64 17.91 13.88 10.73
N LEU A 65 17.97 15.10 10.19
CA LEU A 65 19.19 15.68 9.67
C LEU A 65 20.20 16.10 10.76
N GLN A 66 19.73 16.33 12.00
CA GLN A 66 20.54 16.79 13.12
C GLN A 66 21.35 15.67 13.80
N LYS A 67 21.04 14.40 13.53
CA LYS A 67 21.71 13.26 14.18
C LYS A 67 22.41 12.38 13.15
N PRO A 68 23.62 11.87 13.45
CA PRO A 68 24.25 10.88 12.60
C PRO A 68 23.47 9.56 12.70
N HIS A 69 23.07 9.02 11.56
CA HIS A 69 22.37 7.73 11.49
C HIS A 69 23.29 6.66 10.94
N LYS A 70 23.39 5.54 11.66
CA LYS A 70 24.08 4.33 11.19
C LYS A 70 23.09 3.40 10.52
N TRP A 71 23.55 2.68 9.51
CA TRP A 71 22.80 1.61 8.90
C TRP A 71 22.48 0.51 9.93
N ASN A 72 21.21 0.15 10.06
CA ASN A 72 20.77 -0.91 10.97
C ASN A 72 19.74 -1.81 10.27
N SER A 73 20.21 -2.95 9.78
CA SER A 73 19.37 -3.95 9.09
C SER A 73 18.28 -4.53 10.01
N ALA A 74 18.57 -4.72 11.31
CA ALA A 74 17.59 -5.24 12.26
C ALA A 74 16.40 -4.29 12.44
N SER A 75 16.66 -2.96 12.43
CA SER A 75 15.61 -1.96 12.45
C SER A 75 14.73 -2.01 11.20
N LEU A 76 15.33 -2.24 10.01
CA LEU A 76 14.58 -2.39 8.76
C LEU A 76 13.67 -3.61 8.79
N VAL A 77 14.19 -4.76 9.23
CA VAL A 77 13.40 -6.01 9.34
C VAL A 77 12.26 -5.85 10.35
N SER A 78 12.53 -5.24 11.51
CA SER A 78 11.48 -4.96 12.51
C SER A 78 10.39 -4.04 11.94
N PHE A 79 10.78 -3.00 11.22
CA PHE A 79 9.85 -2.08 10.58
C PHE A 79 9.01 -2.77 9.51
N MET A 80 9.64 -3.57 8.64
CA MET A 80 8.99 -4.35 7.60
C MET A 80 7.93 -5.30 8.20
N ASN A 81 8.29 -6.04 9.26
CA ASN A 81 7.37 -6.97 9.90
C ASN A 81 6.15 -6.25 10.51
N VAL A 82 6.35 -5.10 11.14
CA VAL A 82 5.25 -4.33 11.75
C VAL A 82 4.37 -3.73 10.65
N MET A 83 4.93 -2.98 9.72
CA MET A 83 4.16 -2.27 8.71
C MET A 83 3.55 -3.20 7.66
N GLY A 84 4.32 -4.18 7.18
CA GLY A 84 3.82 -5.18 6.25
C GLY A 84 2.77 -6.09 6.89
N GLY A 85 2.95 -6.48 8.17
CA GLY A 85 1.94 -7.24 8.90
C GLY A 85 0.62 -6.49 9.05
N ILE A 86 0.66 -5.18 9.32
CA ILE A 86 -0.56 -4.36 9.38
C ILE A 86 -1.23 -4.31 8.01
N SER A 87 -0.47 -4.05 6.93
CA SER A 87 -1.02 -4.04 5.57
C SER A 87 -1.74 -5.36 5.27
N SER A 88 -1.12 -6.51 5.61
CA SER A 88 -1.75 -7.82 5.41
C SER A 88 -3.05 -8.02 6.20
N VAL A 89 -3.19 -7.43 7.40
CA VAL A 89 -4.47 -7.47 8.13
C VAL A 89 -5.57 -6.74 7.34
N PHE A 90 -5.26 -5.61 6.72
CA PHE A 90 -6.22 -4.88 5.91
C PHE A 90 -6.50 -5.56 4.57
N ASP A 91 -5.51 -6.21 3.96
CA ASP A 91 -5.75 -7.10 2.81
C ASP A 91 -6.75 -8.22 3.18
N VAL A 92 -6.57 -8.87 4.34
CA VAL A 92 -7.52 -9.89 4.83
C VAL A 92 -8.91 -9.30 5.08
N MET A 93 -9.01 -8.09 5.63
CA MET A 93 -10.30 -7.41 5.75
C MET A 93 -10.95 -7.18 4.38
N THR A 94 -10.16 -6.78 3.38
CA THR A 94 -10.64 -6.65 1.99
C THR A 94 -11.12 -8.00 1.45
N PHE A 95 -10.38 -9.09 1.70
CA PHE A 95 -10.82 -10.43 1.30
C PHE A 95 -12.16 -10.82 1.92
N LEU A 96 -12.36 -10.52 3.21
CA LEU A 96 -13.64 -10.79 3.89
C LEU A 96 -14.77 -9.96 3.30
N VAL A 97 -14.55 -8.70 2.98
CA VAL A 97 -15.54 -7.84 2.32
C VAL A 97 -15.90 -8.39 0.93
N LEU A 98 -14.89 -8.70 0.10
CA LEU A 98 -15.09 -9.22 -1.24
C LEU A 98 -15.84 -10.57 -1.21
N TRP A 99 -15.48 -11.45 -0.26
CA TRP A 99 -16.04 -12.79 -0.17
C TRP A 99 -17.44 -12.82 0.43
N PHE A 100 -17.65 -12.17 1.57
CA PHE A 100 -18.90 -12.28 2.33
C PHE A 100 -19.90 -11.16 2.05
N LEU A 101 -19.45 -9.93 1.87
CA LEU A 101 -20.36 -8.79 1.69
C LEU A 101 -20.71 -8.56 0.22
N LEU A 102 -19.74 -8.74 -0.68
CA LEU A 102 -19.97 -8.57 -2.12
C LEU A 102 -20.24 -9.89 -2.85
N GLY A 103 -20.04 -11.04 -2.19
CA GLY A 103 -20.37 -12.35 -2.72
C GLY A 103 -19.43 -12.87 -3.81
N TYR A 104 -18.22 -12.37 -3.91
CA TYR A 104 -17.23 -12.81 -4.90
C TYR A 104 -16.49 -14.07 -4.45
N ASN A 105 -17.25 -15.15 -4.22
CA ASN A 105 -16.81 -16.39 -3.57
C ASN A 105 -16.80 -17.63 -4.49
N SER A 106 -16.89 -17.44 -5.80
CA SER A 106 -16.91 -18.53 -6.77
C SER A 106 -15.90 -18.31 -7.90
N LEU A 107 -15.54 -19.38 -8.61
CA LEU A 107 -14.64 -19.30 -9.78
C LEU A 107 -15.19 -18.37 -10.87
N SER A 108 -16.51 -18.24 -11.01
CA SER A 108 -17.13 -17.30 -11.96
C SER A 108 -16.96 -15.83 -11.56
N MET A 109 -16.74 -15.55 -10.27
CA MET A 109 -16.58 -14.21 -9.71
C MET A 109 -15.12 -13.88 -9.35
N GLN A 110 -14.16 -14.77 -9.71
CA GLN A 110 -12.75 -14.59 -9.36
C GLN A 110 -12.17 -13.28 -9.87
N ASN A 111 -12.56 -12.83 -11.09
CA ASN A 111 -12.05 -11.58 -11.67
C ASN A 111 -12.45 -10.35 -10.84
N TYR A 112 -13.67 -10.33 -10.28
CA TYR A 112 -14.12 -9.28 -9.36
C TYR A 112 -13.27 -9.26 -8.09
N PHE A 113 -13.02 -10.45 -7.51
CA PHE A 113 -12.19 -10.57 -6.32
C PHE A 113 -10.76 -10.07 -6.58
N GLN A 114 -10.14 -10.55 -7.64
CA GLN A 114 -8.77 -10.20 -8.04
C GLN A 114 -8.63 -8.70 -8.35
N THR A 115 -9.61 -8.13 -9.07
CA THR A 115 -9.63 -6.69 -9.37
C THR A 115 -9.85 -5.86 -8.12
N GLY A 116 -10.75 -6.29 -7.22
CA GLY A 116 -10.99 -5.58 -5.96
C GLY A 116 -9.75 -5.52 -5.10
N TRP A 117 -9.01 -6.62 -4.94
CA TRP A 117 -7.76 -6.59 -4.20
C TRP A 117 -6.65 -5.82 -4.92
N PHE A 118 -6.55 -5.89 -6.25
CA PHE A 118 -5.62 -5.08 -7.03
C PHE A 118 -5.80 -3.57 -6.75
N VAL A 119 -7.04 -3.08 -6.78
CA VAL A 119 -7.34 -1.66 -6.55
C VAL A 119 -7.02 -1.25 -5.10
N GLU A 120 -7.48 -2.04 -4.12
CA GLU A 120 -7.23 -1.76 -2.71
C GLU A 120 -5.74 -1.82 -2.41
N GLY A 121 -5.05 -2.89 -2.79
CA GLY A 121 -3.63 -3.08 -2.52
C GLY A 121 -2.75 -2.00 -3.15
N LEU A 122 -3.06 -1.54 -4.37
CA LEU A 122 -2.31 -0.45 -4.98
C LEU A 122 -2.55 0.88 -4.27
N ILE A 123 -3.79 1.20 -3.90
CA ILE A 123 -4.10 2.46 -3.22
C ILE A 123 -3.51 2.46 -1.80
N SER A 124 -3.64 1.36 -1.04
CA SER A 124 -3.07 1.24 0.30
C SER A 124 -1.55 1.37 0.30
N GLN A 125 -0.87 0.77 -0.69
CA GLN A 125 0.58 0.91 -0.89
C GLN A 125 1.00 2.35 -1.22
N ILE A 126 0.23 3.07 -2.04
CA ILE A 126 0.51 4.48 -2.34
C ILE A 126 0.25 5.36 -1.11
N LEU A 127 -0.80 5.07 -0.34
CA LEU A 127 -1.11 5.81 0.89
C LEU A 127 -0.05 5.63 1.96
N ILE A 128 0.46 4.42 2.16
CA ILE A 128 1.47 4.17 3.21
C ILE A 128 2.77 4.98 2.97
N VAL A 129 3.08 5.32 1.72
CA VAL A 129 4.21 6.19 1.38
C VAL A 129 4.10 7.52 2.14
N GLN A 130 2.90 8.11 2.23
CA GLN A 130 2.67 9.37 2.91
C GLN A 130 2.90 9.26 4.42
N PHE A 131 2.66 8.09 5.02
CA PHE A 131 2.90 7.84 6.44
C PHE A 131 4.36 7.51 6.77
N ILE A 132 5.02 6.72 5.90
CA ILE A 132 6.41 6.29 6.13
C ILE A 132 7.39 7.45 5.94
N ARG A 133 7.13 8.37 5.00
CA ARG A 133 8.07 9.44 4.62
C ARG A 133 8.42 10.41 5.75
N THR A 134 7.60 10.52 6.79
CA THR A 134 7.78 11.49 7.89
C THR A 134 7.40 10.90 9.25
N SER A 135 8.09 11.30 10.30
CA SER A 135 7.73 11.00 11.68
C SER A 135 6.52 11.81 12.17
N LYS A 136 6.21 12.93 11.51
CA LYS A 136 5.12 13.85 11.82
C LYS A 136 3.81 13.36 11.20
N ARG A 137 2.70 14.06 11.47
CA ARG A 137 1.42 13.77 10.80
C ARG A 137 1.52 14.13 9.33
N PRO A 138 1.25 13.19 8.41
CA PRO A 138 1.29 13.48 6.99
C PRO A 138 0.25 14.56 6.65
N ILE A 139 0.58 15.42 5.67
CA ILE A 139 -0.25 16.52 5.18
C ILE A 139 -0.41 17.67 6.18
N LEU A 140 -0.68 17.39 7.46
CA LEU A 140 -0.95 18.43 8.47
C LEU A 140 0.36 19.10 8.95
N ASP A 141 1.32 18.30 9.41
CA ASP A 141 2.57 18.79 10.02
C ASP A 141 3.78 18.67 9.08
N SER A 142 3.68 17.85 8.04
CA SER A 142 4.75 17.65 7.06
C SER A 142 4.17 17.54 5.65
N LYS A 143 4.36 18.60 4.85
CA LYS A 143 3.98 18.62 3.44
C LYS A 143 4.98 17.82 2.61
N CYS A 144 4.49 16.93 1.75
CA CYS A 144 5.32 16.25 0.78
C CYS A 144 5.71 17.18 -0.37
N ASP A 145 6.78 16.82 -1.08
CA ASP A 145 7.12 17.48 -2.34
C ASP A 145 5.96 17.34 -3.35
N SER A 146 5.74 18.39 -4.15
CA SER A 146 4.64 18.42 -5.12
C SER A 146 4.73 17.30 -6.16
N ARG A 147 5.93 16.88 -6.51
CA ARG A 147 6.18 15.77 -7.45
C ARG A 147 5.72 14.44 -6.86
N LEU A 148 6.00 14.20 -5.57
CA LEU A 148 5.53 13.00 -4.88
C LEU A 148 4.01 13.02 -4.70
N ALA A 149 3.42 14.17 -4.41
CA ALA A 149 1.96 14.32 -4.33
C ALA A 149 1.29 14.03 -5.68
N LEU A 150 1.83 14.59 -6.76
CA LEU A 150 1.34 14.35 -8.13
C LEU A 150 1.49 12.90 -8.53
N ALA A 151 2.65 12.28 -8.31
CA ALA A 151 2.89 10.87 -8.62
C ALA A 151 1.92 9.95 -7.86
N SER A 152 1.69 10.22 -6.57
CA SER A 152 0.72 9.49 -5.76
C SER A 152 -0.72 9.65 -6.29
N ALA A 153 -1.12 10.87 -6.65
CA ALA A 153 -2.44 11.13 -7.21
C ALA A 153 -2.65 10.42 -8.55
N LEU A 154 -1.65 10.45 -9.43
CA LEU A 154 -1.67 9.72 -10.71
C LEU A 154 -1.71 8.21 -10.51
N GLY A 155 -0.99 7.68 -9.54
CA GLY A 155 -1.02 6.27 -9.18
C GLY A 155 -2.40 5.82 -8.67
N ILE A 156 -3.04 6.60 -7.79
CA ILE A 156 -4.40 6.33 -7.32
C ILE A 156 -5.41 6.43 -8.46
N PHE A 157 -5.29 7.43 -9.32
CA PHE A 157 -6.12 7.57 -10.51
C PHE A 157 -5.97 6.36 -11.44
N ALA A 158 -4.74 5.89 -11.68
CA ALA A 158 -4.48 4.69 -12.47
C ALA A 158 -5.10 3.44 -11.83
N ALA A 159 -4.97 3.27 -10.49
CA ALA A 159 -5.56 2.14 -9.77
C ALA A 159 -7.07 2.02 -9.98
N ILE A 160 -7.77 3.16 -9.98
CA ILE A 160 -9.22 3.20 -10.18
C ILE A 160 -9.59 3.05 -11.65
N SER A 161 -8.82 3.66 -12.56
CA SER A 161 -9.18 3.74 -13.99
C SER A 161 -8.86 2.47 -14.77
N ILE A 162 -7.80 1.74 -14.40
CA ILE A 162 -7.34 0.54 -15.12
C ILE A 162 -8.45 -0.50 -15.26
N PRO A 163 -9.21 -0.89 -14.21
CA PRO A 163 -10.29 -1.84 -14.34
C PRO A 163 -11.33 -1.45 -15.39
N TYR A 164 -11.71 -0.17 -15.44
CA TYR A 164 -12.69 0.34 -16.40
C TYR A 164 -12.16 0.43 -17.83
N LEU A 165 -10.88 0.80 -17.99
CA LEU A 165 -10.25 0.90 -19.30
C LEU A 165 -10.07 -0.47 -19.96
N PHE A 166 -9.79 -1.48 -19.16
CA PHE A 166 -9.47 -2.81 -19.66
C PHE A 166 -10.67 -3.77 -19.67
N ASP A 167 -11.75 -3.51 -18.96
CA ASP A 167 -12.94 -4.38 -18.92
C ASP A 167 -13.53 -4.61 -20.33
N ASN A 168 -13.49 -3.60 -21.19
CA ASN A 168 -13.98 -3.66 -22.56
C ASN A 168 -13.11 -4.46 -23.55
N LEU A 169 -11.90 -4.85 -23.14
CA LEU A 169 -11.00 -5.64 -23.99
C LEU A 169 -11.30 -7.14 -23.77
N LYS A 170 -11.51 -7.89 -24.86
CA LYS A 170 -11.73 -9.34 -24.78
C LYS A 170 -10.56 -10.02 -24.08
N ASN A 171 -10.87 -10.92 -23.14
CA ASN A 171 -9.90 -11.67 -22.32
C ASN A 171 -9.08 -10.81 -21.32
N THR A 172 -9.66 -9.79 -20.76
CA THR A 172 -8.97 -9.00 -19.72
C THR A 172 -9.00 -9.67 -18.36
N VAL A 173 -7.95 -9.40 -17.59
CA VAL A 173 -7.78 -9.83 -16.19
C VAL A 173 -8.44 -8.85 -15.22
N PHE A 174 -9.09 -7.81 -15.73
CA PHE A 174 -9.75 -6.77 -14.94
C PHE A 174 -11.24 -6.73 -15.23
N THR A 175 -12.03 -6.32 -14.25
CA THR A 175 -13.48 -6.19 -14.35
C THR A 175 -13.92 -4.90 -13.65
N GLU A 176 -14.92 -4.22 -14.18
CA GLU A 176 -15.50 -3.03 -13.55
C GLU A 176 -16.02 -3.34 -12.15
N MET A 177 -15.66 -2.49 -11.18
CA MET A 177 -16.10 -2.64 -9.81
C MET A 177 -17.37 -1.83 -9.55
N PRO A 178 -18.37 -2.41 -8.87
CA PRO A 178 -19.61 -1.70 -8.55
C PRO A 178 -19.38 -0.58 -7.52
N MET A 179 -20.25 0.43 -7.52
CA MET A 179 -20.15 1.57 -6.59
C MET A 179 -20.11 1.13 -5.10
N ALA A 180 -20.81 0.05 -4.76
CA ALA A 180 -20.80 -0.51 -3.40
C ALA A 180 -19.38 -0.89 -2.94
N TYR A 181 -18.55 -1.42 -3.83
CA TYR A 181 -17.16 -1.72 -3.52
C TYR A 181 -16.38 -0.48 -3.05
N PHE A 182 -16.55 0.66 -3.73
CA PHE A 182 -15.84 1.89 -3.38
C PHE A 182 -16.22 2.45 -2.00
N VAL A 183 -17.44 2.21 -1.55
CA VAL A 183 -17.87 2.57 -0.18
C VAL A 183 -17.07 1.75 0.84
N TYR A 184 -16.99 0.44 0.65
CA TYR A 184 -16.18 -0.42 1.53
C TYR A 184 -14.69 -0.10 1.44
N LEU A 185 -14.18 0.15 0.23
CA LEU A 185 -12.79 0.56 0.01
C LEU A 185 -12.45 1.81 0.81
N LEU A 186 -13.28 2.86 0.75
CA LEU A 186 -13.06 4.09 1.51
C LEU A 186 -13.03 3.84 3.02
N LEU A 187 -13.94 2.99 3.55
CA LEU A 187 -13.95 2.62 4.96
C LEU A 187 -12.66 1.88 5.37
N ILE A 188 -12.23 0.91 4.57
CA ILE A 188 -11.00 0.15 4.81
C ILE A 188 -9.78 1.09 4.80
N LEU A 189 -9.65 1.96 3.79
CA LEU A 189 -8.53 2.89 3.68
C LEU A 189 -8.52 3.94 4.80
N ALA A 190 -9.69 4.39 5.26
CA ALA A 190 -9.79 5.28 6.42
C ALA A 190 -9.32 4.59 7.71
N LEU A 191 -9.78 3.37 7.97
CA LEU A 191 -9.35 2.56 9.12
C LEU A 191 -7.85 2.23 9.03
N TYR A 192 -7.35 1.88 7.84
CA TYR A 192 -5.93 1.67 7.59
C TYR A 192 -5.10 2.89 7.96
N SER A 193 -5.49 4.06 7.47
CA SER A 193 -4.79 5.33 7.74
C SER A 193 -4.74 5.65 9.25
N LEU A 194 -5.85 5.47 9.96
CA LEU A 194 -5.93 5.67 11.41
C LEU A 194 -5.05 4.66 12.17
N THR A 195 -5.04 3.41 11.73
CA THR A 195 -4.23 2.35 12.35
C THR A 195 -2.76 2.62 12.15
N ILE A 196 -2.32 2.94 10.93
CA ILE A 196 -0.91 3.27 10.63
C ILE A 196 -0.45 4.47 11.46
N GLU A 197 -1.25 5.53 11.57
CA GLU A 197 -0.90 6.71 12.37
C GLU A 197 -0.76 6.35 13.87
N THR A 198 -1.62 5.48 14.38
CA THR A 198 -1.56 5.00 15.78
C THR A 198 -0.32 4.15 16.01
N VAL A 199 -0.08 3.17 15.12
CA VAL A 199 1.10 2.30 15.21
C VAL A 199 2.38 3.08 15.05
N LYS A 200 2.44 4.08 14.17
CA LYS A 200 3.58 4.98 14.04
C LYS A 200 3.94 5.64 15.37
N LYS A 201 2.96 6.19 16.09
CA LYS A 201 3.19 6.79 17.41
C LYS A 201 3.72 5.78 18.42
N LEU A 202 3.14 4.57 18.46
CA LEU A 202 3.60 3.49 19.33
C LEU A 202 5.00 3.01 18.97
N TYR A 203 5.30 2.89 17.67
CA TYR A 203 6.61 2.51 17.17
C TYR A 203 7.69 3.52 17.56
N ILE A 204 7.44 4.81 17.36
CA ILE A 204 8.35 5.89 17.76
C ILE A 204 8.57 5.87 19.28
N LYS A 205 7.50 5.67 20.08
CA LYS A 205 7.60 5.57 21.53
C LYS A 205 8.46 4.39 21.99
N LYS A 206 8.38 3.25 21.27
CA LYS A 206 9.11 2.02 21.63
C LYS A 206 10.57 2.03 21.17
N TYR A 207 10.84 2.51 19.96
CA TYR A 207 12.16 2.42 19.34
C TYR A 207 12.92 3.76 19.30
N GLY A 208 12.29 4.87 19.65
CA GLY A 208 12.91 6.20 19.69
C GLY A 208 13.16 6.85 18.33
N ALA A 209 12.88 6.15 17.23
CA ALA A 209 13.07 6.65 15.86
C ALA A 209 12.02 6.07 14.92
N TRP A 210 11.70 6.83 13.86
CA TRP A 210 10.82 6.40 12.79
C TRP A 210 11.59 6.06 11.50
N LEU A 211 12.54 6.91 11.13
CA LEU A 211 13.48 6.73 10.00
C LEU A 211 14.84 6.25 10.49
#